data_e9e633e7de64b966e7a60b26f5251c2e
#
_entry.id   e9e633e7de64b966e7a60b26f5251c2e
#
_cell.length_a   1.000
_cell.length_b   1.000
_cell.length_c   1.000
_cell.angle_alpha   90.00
_cell.angle_beta   90.00
_cell.angle_gamma   90.00
#
_symmetry.space_group_name_H-M   'P 1'
#
loop_
_entity.id
_entity.type
_entity.pdbx_description
1 polymer ?
#
loop_
_entity_poly.entity_id
_entity_poly.type
_entity_poly.pdbx_seq_one_letter_code
_entity_poly.pdbx_strand_id
1 'polypeptide(L)' 'MIAPDAKIHPSAVVEAGATIGAGCQIGPFALIGPEVTLHAGVIVKSHAVVTGWTEIGAQTVIFPFA' A
#
# COMPACT_ATOMS: atom_id res chain seq x y z
N MET A 1 -7.70 -7.66 0.68
CA MET A 1 -7.78 -7.84 2.14
C MET A 1 -6.74 -7.00 2.84
N ILE A 2 -7.11 -6.36 3.91
CA ILE A 2 -6.22 -5.45 4.62
C ILE A 2 -5.96 -6.00 6.02
N ALA A 3 -4.69 -6.17 6.38
CA ALA A 3 -4.34 -6.67 7.70
C ALA A 3 -4.78 -5.66 8.78
N PRO A 4 -5.25 -6.14 9.94
CA PRO A 4 -5.79 -5.24 10.96
C PRO A 4 -4.77 -4.29 11.58
N ASP A 5 -3.48 -4.63 11.53
CA ASP A 5 -2.43 -3.77 12.05
C ASP A 5 -1.77 -2.88 10.98
N ALA A 6 -2.26 -2.91 9.75
CA ALA A 6 -1.80 -1.99 8.73
C ALA A 6 -2.27 -0.57 9.05
N LYS A 7 -1.38 0.39 8.84
CA LYS A 7 -1.68 1.80 9.10
C LYS A 7 -1.90 2.52 7.79
N ILE A 8 -3.15 2.89 7.54
CA ILE A 8 -3.53 3.55 6.30
C ILE A 8 -4.00 4.95 6.64
N HIS A 9 -3.34 5.94 6.04
CA HIS A 9 -3.74 7.33 6.27
C HIS A 9 -5.16 7.56 5.73
N PRO A 10 -5.98 8.36 6.43
CA PRO A 10 -7.37 8.57 6.00
C PRO A 10 -7.52 9.13 4.58
N SER A 11 -6.54 9.85 4.08
CA SER A 11 -6.58 10.40 2.72
C SER A 11 -6.02 9.45 1.67
N ALA A 12 -5.48 8.30 2.06
CA ALA A 12 -5.02 7.31 1.09
C ALA A 12 -6.22 6.58 0.47
N VAL A 13 -6.07 6.19 -0.79
CA VAL A 13 -7.09 5.44 -1.50
C VAL A 13 -6.59 4.02 -1.71
N VAL A 14 -7.24 3.06 -1.08
CA VAL A 14 -6.95 1.63 -1.27
C VAL A 14 -8.18 1.02 -1.91
N GLU A 15 -8.06 0.63 -3.17
CA GLU A 15 -9.21 0.13 -3.90
C GLU A 15 -9.57 -1.28 -3.46
N ALA A 16 -10.83 -1.64 -3.62
CA ALA A 16 -11.31 -2.97 -3.26
C ALA A 16 -10.55 -4.03 -4.06
N GLY A 17 -10.16 -5.11 -3.40
CA GLY A 17 -9.36 -6.16 -4.01
C GLY A 17 -7.88 -6.10 -3.68
N ALA A 18 -7.37 -4.96 -3.23
CA ALA A 18 -5.97 -4.87 -2.81
C ALA A 18 -5.73 -5.71 -1.57
N THR A 19 -4.53 -6.28 -1.49
CA THR A 19 -4.09 -7.05 -0.33
C THR A 19 -2.96 -6.30 0.37
N ILE A 20 -3.18 -5.94 1.62
CA ILE A 20 -2.22 -5.19 2.42
C ILE A 20 -1.75 -6.07 3.57
N GLY A 21 -0.48 -6.38 3.60
CA GLY A 21 0.09 -7.25 4.62
C GLY A 21 0.24 -6.60 5.98
N ALA A 22 0.64 -7.40 6.96
CA ALA A 22 0.77 -6.96 8.34
C ALA A 22 1.85 -5.89 8.48
N GLY A 23 1.58 -4.87 9.30
CA GLY A 23 2.55 -3.81 9.58
C GLY A 23 2.83 -2.85 8.44
N CYS A 24 2.09 -2.92 7.35
CA CYS A 24 2.25 -1.97 6.26
C CYS A 24 1.85 -0.57 6.69
N GLN A 25 2.49 0.44 6.11
CA GLN A 25 2.17 1.83 6.36
C GLN A 25 1.90 2.51 5.03
N ILE A 26 0.71 3.07 4.89
CA ILE A 26 0.30 3.76 3.67
C ILE A 26 0.18 5.24 3.97
N GLY A 27 0.98 6.05 3.33
CA GLY A 27 1.03 7.48 3.57
C GLY A 27 -0.15 8.25 2.95
N PRO A 28 -0.23 9.56 3.24
CA PRO A 28 -1.34 10.37 2.73
C PRO A 28 -1.31 10.48 1.21
N PHE A 29 -2.51 10.51 0.62
CA PHE A 29 -2.69 10.65 -0.84
C PHE A 29 -2.04 9.55 -1.67
N ALA A 30 -1.69 8.41 -1.05
CA ALA A 30 -1.24 7.27 -1.80
C ALA A 30 -2.42 6.57 -2.47
N LEU A 31 -2.19 6.00 -3.63
CA LEU A 31 -3.20 5.23 -4.36
C LEU A 31 -2.71 3.80 -4.52
N ILE A 32 -3.50 2.86 -4.04
CA ILE A 32 -3.21 1.43 -4.18
C ILE A 32 -4.33 0.82 -5.02
N GLY A 33 -3.97 0.28 -6.16
CA GLY A 33 -4.94 -0.31 -7.09
C GLY A 33 -5.48 -1.65 -6.62
N PRO A 34 -6.54 -2.15 -7.27
CA PRO A 34 -7.27 -3.32 -6.77
C PRO A 34 -6.52 -4.64 -6.90
N GLU A 35 -5.51 -4.70 -7.75
CA GLU A 35 -4.77 -5.95 -7.99
C GLU A 35 -3.35 -5.88 -7.46
N VAL A 36 -3.13 -5.04 -6.47
CA VAL A 36 -1.85 -4.86 -5.81
C VAL A 36 -1.80 -5.70 -4.55
N THR A 37 -0.68 -6.39 -4.35
CA THR A 37 -0.41 -7.14 -3.13
C THR A 37 0.82 -6.57 -2.47
N LEU A 38 0.67 -6.07 -1.24
CA LEU A 38 1.77 -5.60 -0.42
C LEU A 38 2.04 -6.63 0.67
N HIS A 39 3.25 -7.14 0.73
CA HIS A 39 3.63 -8.07 1.78
C HIS A 39 3.90 -7.32 3.09
N ALA A 40 4.27 -8.06 4.14
CA ALA A 40 4.41 -7.46 5.47
C ALA A 40 5.48 -6.36 5.51
N GLY A 41 5.20 -5.29 6.24
CA GLY A 41 6.18 -4.25 6.51
C GLY A 41 6.47 -3.30 5.36
N VAL A 42 5.67 -3.32 4.30
CA VAL A 42 5.84 -2.39 3.18
C VAL A 42 5.46 -0.98 3.63
N ILE A 43 6.29 -0.01 3.28
CA ILE A 43 6.03 1.40 3.58
C ILE A 43 5.79 2.14 2.26
N VAL A 44 4.60 2.69 2.11
CA VAL A 44 4.24 3.50 0.95
C VAL A 44 4.24 4.96 1.41
N LYS A 45 5.10 5.76 0.82
CA LYS A 45 5.20 7.18 1.17
C LYS A 45 4.02 7.96 0.58
N SER A 46 3.95 9.23 0.92
CA SER A 46 2.87 10.08 0.44
C SER A 46 2.89 10.21 -1.10
N HIS A 47 1.71 10.33 -1.70
CA HIS A 47 1.54 10.56 -3.14
C HIS A 47 2.11 9.44 -4.03
N ALA A 48 2.41 8.28 -3.50
CA ALA A 48 2.85 7.15 -4.31
C ALA A 48 1.64 6.49 -4.97
N VAL A 49 1.84 6.01 -6.20
CA VAL A 49 0.78 5.32 -6.94
C VAL A 49 1.26 3.91 -7.27
N VAL A 50 0.53 2.91 -6.80
CA VAL A 50 0.83 1.50 -7.08
C VAL A 50 -0.40 0.89 -7.73
N THR A 51 -0.29 0.55 -9.00
CA THR A 51 -1.42 0.03 -9.79
C THR A 51 -0.99 -1.18 -10.62
N GLY A 52 -1.97 -1.80 -11.26
CA GLY A 52 -1.74 -2.98 -12.09
C GLY A 52 -1.56 -4.24 -11.27
N TRP A 53 -1.17 -5.31 -11.93
CA TRP A 53 -0.86 -6.57 -11.26
C TRP A 53 0.53 -6.45 -10.64
N THR A 54 0.58 -6.02 -9.40
CA THR A 54 1.84 -5.73 -8.74
C THR A 54 1.92 -6.45 -7.40
N GLU A 55 3.02 -7.10 -7.16
CA GLU A 55 3.31 -7.72 -5.88
C GLU A 55 4.58 -7.09 -5.33
N ILE A 56 4.46 -6.48 -4.15
CA ILE A 56 5.58 -5.79 -3.51
C ILE A 56 6.10 -6.65 -2.38
N GLY A 57 7.38 -6.99 -2.43
CA GLY A 57 8.02 -7.82 -1.43
C GLY A 57 8.05 -7.17 -0.05
N ALA A 58 8.25 -8.00 0.98
CA ALA A 58 8.24 -7.54 2.37
C ALA A 58 9.29 -6.45 2.61
N GLN A 59 8.93 -5.48 3.45
CA GLN A 59 9.81 -4.40 3.93
C GLN A 59 10.34 -3.48 2.83
N THR A 60 9.64 -3.43 1.70
CA THR A 60 9.97 -2.51 0.62
C THR A 60 9.44 -1.12 0.95
N VAL A 61 10.20 -0.09 0.59
CA VAL A 61 9.78 1.30 0.75
C VAL A 61 9.50 1.88 -0.63
N ILE A 62 8.29 2.41 -0.81
CA ILE A 62 7.89 3.04 -2.06
C ILE A 62 7.90 4.55 -1.84
N PHE A 63 8.76 5.24 -2.58
CA PHE A 63 8.96 6.68 -2.42
C PHE A 63 7.82 7.47 -3.08
N PRO A 64 7.70 8.77 -2.73
CA PRO A 64 6.65 9.63 -3.31
C PRO A 64 6.73 9.67 -4.84
N PHE A 65 5.56 9.72 -5.45
CA PHE A 65 5.40 9.79 -6.91
C PHE A 65 5.99 8.60 -7.68
N ALA A 66 6.12 7.49 -7.01
CA ALA A 66 6.63 6.26 -7.65
C ALA A 66 5.51 5.51 -8.37
#